data_fcd509d95df368ef7b29af3b59fb29b0
#
_entry.id   fcd509d95df368ef7b29af3b59fb29b0
#
_cell.length_a   1.000
_cell.length_b   1.000
_cell.length_c   1.000
_cell.angle_alpha   90.00
_cell.angle_beta   90.00
_cell.angle_gamma   90.00
#
_symmetry.space_group_name_H-M   'P 1'
#
loop_
_entity.id
_entity.type
_entity.pdbx_description
1 polymer ?
#
loop_
_entity_poly.entity_id
_entity_poly.type
_entity_poly.pdbx_seq_one_letter_code
_entity_poly.pdbx_strand_id
1 'polypeptide(L)'
;MVNKSGQKYRCSLPEVPERDAGEAKEEEEAAPDVSSLLAPLEDGPCMFKTKDWWTYEVCHRRSVRQYHVENDKPVGNIMVLGIHEPAKDNFEPSNATFLAQWYTNGSKCDLTGQPRQTELRFVCNEAAVQDFIGDIFEPQSCEYTIVVHTSRLCTVPWLRPPQEPTPLPIVCQPLLTSEQMEKYNRSVVIP
;
A
#
# COMPACT_ATOMS: atom_id res chain seq x y z
N MET A 1 33.63 10.57 14.13
CA MET A 1 33.32 11.61 13.11
C MET A 1 33.97 12.92 13.45
N VAL A 2 34.19 13.80 12.47
CA VAL A 2 34.78 15.15 12.68
C VAL A 2 33.88 16.15 11.96
N ASN A 3 33.53 17.26 12.61
CA ASN A 3 32.73 18.30 11.97
C ASN A 3 33.63 19.29 11.18
N LYS A 4 33.02 20.25 10.51
CA LYS A 4 33.76 21.27 9.70
C LYS A 4 34.71 22.14 10.50
N SER A 5 34.53 22.25 11.83
CA SER A 5 35.42 22.99 12.75
C SER A 5 36.51 22.12 13.41
N GLY A 6 36.69 20.87 12.97
CA GLY A 6 37.69 19.96 13.51
C GLY A 6 37.29 19.26 14.82
N GLN A 7 36.10 19.49 15.36
CA GLN A 7 35.64 18.82 16.58
C GLN A 7 35.39 17.32 16.30
N LYS A 8 35.99 16.48 17.11
CA LYS A 8 35.82 15.02 17.05
C LYS A 8 34.61 14.58 17.89
N TYR A 9 33.88 13.61 17.36
CA TYR A 9 32.73 12.98 18.02
C TYR A 9 32.91 11.45 18.08
N ARG A 10 32.49 10.86 19.18
CA ARG A 10 32.30 9.43 19.33
C ARG A 10 30.81 9.16 19.13
N CYS A 11 30.48 8.36 18.11
CA CYS A 11 29.10 7.95 17.85
C CYS A 11 28.95 6.48 18.24
N SER A 12 27.88 6.17 18.95
CA SER A 12 27.47 4.81 19.26
C SER A 12 26.42 4.40 18.26
N LEU A 13 26.66 3.31 17.55
CA LEU A 13 25.64 2.66 16.73
C LEU A 13 24.68 1.92 17.68
N PRO A 14 23.37 2.00 17.44
CA PRO A 14 22.41 1.22 18.21
C PRO A 14 22.65 -0.27 17.94
N GLU A 15 22.46 -1.10 18.96
CA GLU A 15 22.37 -2.54 18.80
C GLU A 15 21.07 -2.83 18.02
N VAL A 16 21.20 -3.39 16.85
CA VAL A 16 20.05 -3.91 16.10
C VAL A 16 19.65 -5.22 16.79
N PRO A 17 18.47 -5.30 17.41
CA PRO A 17 18.03 -6.58 17.97
C PRO A 17 18.03 -7.59 16.81
N GLU A 18 18.76 -8.70 16.98
CA GLU A 18 18.62 -9.81 16.08
C GLU A 18 17.13 -10.14 16.05
N ARG A 19 16.54 -10.12 14.87
CA ARG A 19 15.18 -10.64 14.70
C ARG A 19 15.31 -12.13 15.02
N ASP A 20 14.94 -12.48 16.25
CA ASP A 20 14.61 -13.86 16.52
C ASP A 20 13.61 -14.25 15.45
N ALA A 21 14.03 -15.14 14.56
CA ALA A 21 13.13 -15.90 13.72
C ALA A 21 12.35 -16.85 14.66
N GLY A 22 11.77 -16.25 15.71
CA GLY A 22 10.83 -16.90 16.59
C GLY A 22 9.66 -17.27 15.70
N GLU A 23 9.57 -18.55 15.45
CA GLU A 23 8.38 -19.22 14.98
C GLU A 23 7.19 -18.57 15.69
N ALA A 24 6.49 -17.66 14.97
CA ALA A 24 5.14 -17.36 15.35
C ALA A 24 4.45 -18.73 15.30
N LYS A 25 4.22 -19.32 16.47
CA LYS A 25 3.23 -20.37 16.60
C LYS A 25 1.94 -19.71 16.16
N GLU A 26 1.64 -19.91 14.88
CA GLU A 26 0.31 -19.72 14.37
C GLU A 26 -0.56 -20.61 15.24
N GLU A 27 -1.21 -20.02 16.24
CA GLU A 27 -2.43 -20.58 16.75
C GLU A 27 -3.32 -20.69 15.52
N GLU A 28 -3.70 -21.90 15.20
CA GLU A 28 -4.55 -22.29 14.07
C GLU A 28 -5.98 -21.84 14.38
N GLU A 29 -6.14 -20.53 14.59
CA GLU A 29 -7.42 -19.85 14.52
C GLU A 29 -7.83 -19.91 13.07
N ALA A 30 -8.96 -20.53 12.78
CA ALA A 30 -9.50 -20.70 11.45
C ALA A 30 -9.36 -19.37 10.70
N ALA A 31 -8.54 -19.35 9.64
CA ALA A 31 -8.26 -18.15 8.88
C ALA A 31 -9.59 -17.47 8.53
N PRO A 32 -9.78 -16.19 8.85
CA PRO A 32 -11.04 -15.52 8.60
C PRO A 32 -11.37 -15.65 7.11
N ASP A 33 -12.62 -15.90 6.79
CA ASP A 33 -13.07 -15.88 5.40
C ASP A 33 -12.83 -14.47 4.83
N VAL A 34 -11.69 -14.31 4.19
CA VAL A 34 -11.21 -13.03 3.68
C VAL A 34 -12.18 -12.43 2.66
N SER A 35 -12.92 -13.29 1.94
CA SER A 35 -13.93 -12.85 0.98
C SER A 35 -15.08 -12.12 1.68
N SER A 36 -15.45 -12.54 2.90
CA SER A 36 -16.52 -11.93 3.68
C SER A 36 -16.16 -10.51 4.16
N LEU A 37 -14.88 -10.19 4.32
CA LEU A 37 -14.43 -8.84 4.69
C LEU A 37 -14.71 -7.81 3.59
N LEU A 38 -14.75 -8.24 2.34
CA LEU A 38 -15.06 -7.39 1.19
C LEU A 38 -16.55 -7.39 0.83
N ALA A 39 -17.38 -8.25 1.45
CA ALA A 39 -18.82 -8.32 1.17
C ALA A 39 -19.56 -6.97 1.28
N PRO A 40 -19.25 -6.06 2.24
CA PRO A 40 -19.89 -4.75 2.30
C PRO A 40 -19.68 -3.85 1.07
N LEU A 41 -18.67 -4.15 0.22
CA LEU A 41 -18.44 -3.44 -1.03
C LEU A 41 -19.40 -3.89 -2.16
N GLU A 42 -20.03 -5.05 -2.03
CA GLU A 42 -20.90 -5.64 -3.06
C GLU A 42 -22.16 -4.81 -3.25
N ASP A 43 -22.81 -4.46 -2.14
CA ASP A 43 -24.01 -3.62 -2.10
C ASP A 43 -23.70 -2.12 -2.02
N GLY A 44 -22.42 -1.77 -1.89
CA GLY A 44 -21.94 -0.41 -1.78
C GLY A 44 -21.95 0.35 -3.11
N PRO A 45 -21.74 1.68 -3.06
CA PRO A 45 -21.54 2.48 -4.24
C PRO A 45 -20.24 2.08 -4.97
N CYS A 46 -20.20 2.28 -6.28
CA CYS A 46 -18.98 2.12 -7.05
C CYS A 46 -17.93 3.15 -6.59
N MET A 47 -16.67 2.78 -6.64
CA MET A 47 -15.53 3.68 -6.40
C MET A 47 -15.14 4.37 -7.71
N PHE A 48 -14.68 5.61 -7.60
CA PHE A 48 -14.29 6.41 -8.75
C PHE A 48 -12.90 7.00 -8.54
N LYS A 49 -12.11 7.05 -9.62
CA LYS A 49 -10.86 7.80 -9.65
C LYS A 49 -10.64 8.40 -11.04
N THR A 50 -10.42 9.71 -11.08
CA THR A 50 -9.96 10.37 -12.30
C THR A 50 -8.43 10.33 -12.34
N LYS A 51 -7.90 9.89 -13.47
CA LYS A 51 -6.48 9.91 -13.79
C LYS A 51 -6.31 10.45 -15.21
N ASP A 52 -5.62 11.56 -15.34
CA ASP A 52 -5.46 12.30 -16.60
C ASP A 52 -6.81 12.62 -17.25
N TRP A 53 -7.03 12.12 -18.45
CA TRP A 53 -8.27 12.33 -19.21
C TRP A 53 -9.41 11.40 -18.79
N TRP A 54 -9.09 10.29 -18.10
CA TRP A 54 -10.02 9.19 -17.87
C TRP A 54 -10.53 9.14 -16.44
N THR A 55 -11.80 8.81 -16.29
CA THR A 55 -12.41 8.41 -15.04
C THR A 55 -12.58 6.89 -15.05
N TYR A 56 -12.07 6.26 -14.01
CA TYR A 56 -12.19 4.83 -13.76
C TYR A 56 -13.26 4.61 -12.68
N GLU A 57 -14.14 3.66 -12.95
CA GLU A 57 -15.21 3.25 -12.05
C GLU A 57 -15.05 1.78 -11.73
N VAL A 58 -14.96 1.47 -10.46
CA VAL A 58 -14.88 0.11 -9.95
C VAL A 58 -16.13 -0.21 -9.15
N CYS A 59 -16.94 -1.13 -9.65
CA CYS A 59 -18.09 -1.67 -8.96
C CYS A 59 -17.76 -3.10 -8.51
N HIS A 60 -17.51 -3.30 -7.20
CA HIS A 60 -17.07 -4.58 -6.64
C HIS A 60 -17.99 -5.72 -7.06
N ARG A 61 -17.40 -6.87 -7.46
CA ARG A 61 -18.07 -8.06 -7.98
C ARG A 61 -19.02 -7.83 -9.16
N ARG A 62 -18.95 -6.67 -9.82
CA ARG A 62 -19.77 -6.33 -11.00
C ARG A 62 -18.90 -6.04 -12.22
N SER A 63 -18.31 -4.86 -12.29
CA SER A 63 -17.56 -4.44 -13.47
C SER A 63 -16.58 -3.33 -13.17
N VAL A 64 -15.57 -3.20 -14.03
CA VAL A 64 -14.66 -2.06 -14.10
C VAL A 64 -14.91 -1.33 -15.41
N ARG A 65 -15.04 -0.01 -15.36
CA ARG A 65 -15.32 0.84 -16.53
C ARG A 65 -14.37 2.03 -16.59
N GLN A 66 -14.17 2.55 -17.78
CA GLN A 66 -13.38 3.75 -18.05
C GLN A 66 -14.15 4.64 -19.02
N TYR A 67 -14.22 5.93 -18.73
CA TYR A 67 -14.88 6.93 -19.56
C TYR A 67 -14.35 8.32 -19.27
N HIS A 68 -14.62 9.26 -20.18
CA HIS A 68 -14.36 10.68 -19.94
C HIS A 68 -15.57 11.36 -19.32
N VAL A 69 -15.34 12.33 -18.45
CA VAL A 69 -16.39 13.11 -17.77
C VAL A 69 -16.24 14.60 -18.11
N GLU A 70 -17.31 15.21 -18.60
CA GLU A 70 -17.44 16.64 -18.76
C GLU A 70 -18.74 17.13 -18.10
N ASN A 71 -18.66 18.20 -17.33
CA ASN A 71 -19.81 18.76 -16.61
C ASN A 71 -20.58 17.71 -15.81
N ASP A 72 -19.84 16.87 -15.06
CA ASP A 72 -20.35 15.77 -14.22
C ASP A 72 -21.13 14.68 -14.98
N LYS A 73 -20.93 14.57 -16.29
CA LYS A 73 -21.57 13.56 -17.12
C LYS A 73 -20.53 12.80 -17.96
N PRO A 74 -20.70 11.46 -18.09
CA PRO A 74 -19.91 10.70 -19.04
C PRO A 74 -20.12 11.20 -20.47
N VAL A 75 -19.02 11.40 -21.19
CA VAL A 75 -19.01 11.84 -22.57
C VAL A 75 -18.25 10.83 -23.42
N GLY A 76 -18.76 10.58 -24.63
CA GLY A 76 -18.16 9.64 -25.56
C GLY A 76 -18.42 8.17 -25.20
N ASN A 77 -17.49 7.31 -25.57
CA ASN A 77 -17.63 5.87 -25.37
C ASN A 77 -17.28 5.47 -23.93
N ILE A 78 -18.14 4.66 -23.33
CA ILE A 78 -17.84 3.97 -22.06
C ILE A 78 -17.15 2.66 -22.41
N MET A 79 -15.90 2.49 -22.00
CA MET A 79 -15.16 1.25 -22.17
C MET A 79 -15.33 0.38 -20.94
N VAL A 80 -15.78 -0.87 -21.14
CA VAL A 80 -15.77 -1.89 -20.09
C VAL A 80 -14.37 -2.48 -20.04
N LEU A 81 -13.68 -2.31 -18.90
CA LEU A 81 -12.35 -2.87 -18.69
C LEU A 81 -12.39 -4.31 -18.18
N GLY A 82 -13.56 -4.79 -17.78
CA GLY A 82 -13.82 -6.16 -17.41
C GLY A 82 -15.08 -6.32 -16.59
N ILE A 83 -15.61 -7.55 -16.62
CA ILE A 83 -16.72 -8.04 -15.79
C ILE A 83 -16.13 -9.05 -14.82
N HIS A 84 -16.56 -9.03 -13.56
CA HIS A 84 -16.04 -9.91 -12.52
C HIS A 84 -16.13 -11.38 -12.91
N GLU A 85 -15.04 -12.13 -12.70
CA GLU A 85 -14.93 -13.56 -12.98
C GLU A 85 -14.52 -14.30 -11.70
N PRO A 86 -15.49 -14.72 -10.86
CA PRO A 86 -15.23 -15.30 -9.54
C PRO A 86 -14.31 -16.52 -9.55
N ALA A 87 -14.31 -17.28 -10.64
CA ALA A 87 -13.48 -18.48 -10.76
C ALA A 87 -11.97 -18.20 -10.81
N LYS A 88 -11.60 -16.95 -11.03
CA LYS A 88 -10.20 -16.49 -11.07
C LYS A 88 -9.77 -15.72 -9.82
N ASP A 89 -10.68 -15.48 -8.89
CA ASP A 89 -10.34 -14.79 -7.65
C ASP A 89 -9.32 -15.60 -6.85
N ASN A 90 -8.34 -14.92 -6.29
CA ASN A 90 -7.32 -15.53 -5.43
C ASN A 90 -7.35 -14.89 -4.05
N PHE A 91 -7.85 -15.64 -3.08
CA PHE A 91 -7.94 -15.25 -1.67
C PHE A 91 -7.03 -16.07 -0.76
N GLU A 92 -6.18 -16.92 -1.33
CA GLU A 92 -5.26 -17.74 -0.55
C GLU A 92 -4.06 -16.94 -0.03
N PRO A 93 -3.56 -17.26 1.16
CA PRO A 93 -2.33 -16.69 1.65
C PRO A 93 -1.19 -16.91 0.66
N SER A 94 -0.54 -15.83 0.29
CA SER A 94 0.61 -15.84 -0.60
C SER A 94 1.67 -14.89 -0.07
N ASN A 95 2.85 -14.86 -0.70
CA ASN A 95 3.86 -13.86 -0.39
C ASN A 95 3.43 -12.43 -0.81
N ALA A 96 2.29 -12.28 -1.45
CA ALA A 96 1.73 -11.00 -1.84
C ALA A 96 0.91 -10.41 -0.67
N THR A 97 1.04 -9.12 -0.44
CA THR A 97 0.30 -8.37 0.59
C THR A 97 -1.01 -7.78 0.04
N PHE A 98 -1.66 -8.50 -0.87
CA PHE A 98 -2.93 -8.10 -1.48
C PHE A 98 -3.80 -9.30 -1.84
N LEU A 99 -5.09 -9.05 -1.98
CA LEU A 99 -6.05 -9.98 -2.59
C LEU A 99 -6.30 -9.58 -4.03
N ALA A 100 -6.32 -10.55 -4.93
CA ALA A 100 -6.59 -10.32 -6.35
C ALA A 100 -7.99 -10.81 -6.75
N GLN A 101 -8.71 -9.95 -7.46
CA GLN A 101 -9.94 -10.30 -8.18
C GLN A 101 -9.77 -10.01 -9.66
N TRP A 102 -10.32 -10.87 -10.49
CA TRP A 102 -10.20 -10.73 -11.93
C TRP A 102 -11.50 -10.26 -12.57
N TYR A 103 -11.35 -9.30 -13.45
CA TYR A 103 -12.43 -8.77 -14.29
C TYR A 103 -12.01 -8.95 -15.74
N THR A 104 -12.73 -9.79 -16.46
CA THR A 104 -12.41 -10.19 -17.84
C THR A 104 -13.56 -9.86 -18.79
N ASN A 105 -13.43 -10.26 -20.06
CA ASN A 105 -14.48 -10.06 -21.07
C ASN A 105 -14.95 -8.60 -21.22
N GLY A 106 -14.02 -7.65 -21.10
CA GLY A 106 -14.28 -6.23 -21.34
C GLY A 106 -14.49 -5.91 -22.82
N SER A 107 -14.61 -4.62 -23.12
CA SER A 107 -14.69 -4.11 -24.51
C SER A 107 -13.46 -4.56 -25.30
N LYS A 108 -13.64 -4.81 -26.59
CA LYS A 108 -12.54 -5.19 -27.48
C LYS A 108 -11.45 -4.11 -27.48
N CYS A 109 -10.21 -4.53 -27.35
CA CYS A 109 -9.06 -3.65 -27.47
C CYS A 109 -8.78 -3.33 -28.94
N ASP A 110 -8.62 -2.04 -29.24
CA ASP A 110 -8.35 -1.59 -30.61
C ASP A 110 -6.94 -1.93 -31.07
N LEU A 111 -6.00 -2.11 -30.11
CA LEU A 111 -4.60 -2.41 -30.40
C LEU A 111 -4.34 -3.91 -30.55
N THR A 112 -4.87 -4.72 -29.63
CA THR A 112 -4.58 -6.16 -29.59
C THR A 112 -5.68 -7.02 -30.21
N GLY A 113 -6.89 -6.44 -30.37
CA GLY A 113 -8.08 -7.17 -30.80
C GLY A 113 -8.67 -8.11 -29.75
N GLN A 114 -8.05 -8.25 -28.59
CA GLN A 114 -8.52 -9.09 -27.47
C GLN A 114 -9.47 -8.30 -26.56
N PRO A 115 -10.31 -8.97 -25.77
CA PRO A 115 -11.10 -8.32 -24.73
C PRO A 115 -10.20 -7.67 -23.69
N ARG A 116 -10.58 -6.49 -23.17
CA ARG A 116 -9.91 -5.84 -22.04
C ARG A 116 -10.09 -6.67 -20.78
N GLN A 117 -9.08 -6.64 -19.91
CA GLN A 117 -9.12 -7.30 -18.61
C GLN A 117 -8.46 -6.46 -17.52
N THR A 118 -8.90 -6.65 -16.29
CA THR A 118 -8.40 -5.93 -15.12
C THR A 118 -8.15 -6.90 -13.98
N GLU A 119 -6.96 -6.81 -13.40
CA GLU A 119 -6.63 -7.35 -12.09
C GLU A 119 -6.91 -6.27 -11.04
N LEU A 120 -7.89 -6.51 -10.17
CA LEU A 120 -8.22 -5.62 -9.05
C LEU A 120 -7.52 -6.14 -7.79
N ARG A 121 -6.60 -5.35 -7.24
CA ARG A 121 -5.82 -5.69 -6.04
C ARG A 121 -6.34 -4.90 -4.85
N PHE A 122 -6.79 -5.59 -3.82
CA PHE A 122 -7.16 -4.99 -2.54
C PHE A 122 -5.98 -5.07 -1.58
N VAL A 123 -5.57 -3.93 -1.04
CA VAL A 123 -4.46 -3.79 -0.09
C VAL A 123 -4.94 -3.22 1.23
N CYS A 124 -4.35 -3.70 2.33
CA CYS A 124 -4.58 -3.11 3.64
C CYS A 124 -4.02 -1.68 3.69
N ASN A 125 -4.85 -0.74 4.11
CA ASN A 125 -4.43 0.61 4.46
C ASN A 125 -5.17 1.02 5.74
N GLU A 126 -4.47 1.02 6.87
CA GLU A 126 -5.03 1.34 8.18
C GLU A 126 -5.54 2.80 8.28
N ALA A 127 -4.99 3.70 7.48
CA ALA A 127 -5.41 5.09 7.42
C ALA A 127 -6.64 5.33 6.53
N ALA A 128 -7.12 4.30 5.80
CA ALA A 128 -8.28 4.43 4.93
C ALA A 128 -9.57 4.52 5.75
N VAL A 129 -10.17 5.71 5.79
CA VAL A 129 -11.49 5.95 6.42
C VAL A 129 -12.61 5.34 5.58
N GLN A 130 -12.43 5.30 4.27
CA GLN A 130 -13.31 4.68 3.29
C GLN A 130 -12.48 3.95 2.23
N ASP A 131 -13.08 2.97 1.57
CA ASP A 131 -12.43 2.24 0.49
C ASP A 131 -12.27 3.15 -0.73
N PHE A 132 -11.08 3.17 -1.37
CA PHE A 132 -10.81 4.03 -2.51
C PHE A 132 -9.80 3.43 -3.49
N ILE A 133 -9.89 3.88 -4.74
CA ILE A 133 -8.91 3.51 -5.77
C ILE A 133 -7.63 4.32 -5.53
N GLY A 134 -6.52 3.64 -5.21
CA GLY A 134 -5.19 4.23 -5.06
C GLY A 134 -4.49 4.42 -6.40
N ASP A 135 -4.04 3.35 -7.01
CA ASP A 135 -3.24 3.38 -8.23
C ASP A 135 -3.90 2.63 -9.38
N ILE A 136 -3.60 3.06 -10.58
CA ILE A 136 -4.10 2.47 -11.82
C ILE A 136 -2.90 2.36 -12.78
N PHE A 137 -2.66 1.15 -13.26
CA PHE A 137 -1.59 0.83 -14.20
C PHE A 137 -2.17 0.10 -15.42
N GLU A 138 -1.53 0.27 -16.57
CA GLU A 138 -1.75 -0.49 -17.78
C GLU A 138 -0.40 -1.12 -18.19
N PRO A 139 0.01 -2.23 -17.55
CA PRO A 139 1.32 -2.84 -17.79
C PRO A 139 1.48 -3.39 -19.20
N GLN A 140 0.37 -3.80 -19.80
CA GLN A 140 0.28 -4.20 -21.21
C GLN A 140 -0.96 -3.52 -21.82
N SER A 141 -0.96 -3.34 -23.15
CA SER A 141 -2.08 -2.72 -23.84
C SER A 141 -3.39 -3.43 -23.53
N CYS A 142 -4.35 -2.68 -22.97
CA CYS A 142 -5.68 -3.16 -22.59
C CYS A 142 -5.72 -4.18 -21.44
N GLU A 143 -4.63 -4.33 -20.70
CA GLU A 143 -4.56 -5.08 -19.45
C GLU A 143 -4.29 -4.11 -18.30
N TYR A 144 -5.18 -4.08 -17.33
CA TYR A 144 -5.16 -3.09 -16.27
C TYR A 144 -4.88 -3.75 -14.92
N THR A 145 -4.14 -3.04 -14.07
CA THR A 145 -4.01 -3.35 -12.65
C THR A 145 -4.52 -2.14 -11.88
N ILE A 146 -5.54 -2.34 -11.05
CA ILE A 146 -6.12 -1.29 -10.21
C ILE A 146 -5.95 -1.69 -8.75
N VAL A 147 -5.37 -0.78 -7.96
CA VAL A 147 -5.15 -1.00 -6.54
C VAL A 147 -6.24 -0.28 -5.75
N VAL A 148 -6.95 -1.02 -4.91
CA VAL A 148 -7.95 -0.50 -3.98
C VAL A 148 -7.43 -0.59 -2.57
N HIS A 149 -7.41 0.54 -1.88
CA HIS A 149 -7.05 0.65 -0.48
C HIS A 149 -8.27 0.47 0.41
N THR A 150 -8.15 -0.40 1.40
CA THR A 150 -9.21 -0.68 2.37
C THR A 150 -8.63 -0.97 3.74
N SER A 151 -9.29 -0.51 4.81
CA SER A 151 -8.92 -0.88 6.17
C SER A 151 -9.49 -2.25 6.59
N ARG A 152 -10.45 -2.78 5.84
CA ARG A 152 -11.14 -4.05 6.14
C ARG A 152 -10.20 -5.24 6.17
N LEU A 153 -9.17 -5.23 5.33
CA LEU A 153 -8.18 -6.31 5.22
C LEU A 153 -7.07 -6.23 6.26
N CYS A 154 -6.97 -5.14 7.03
CA CYS A 154 -5.90 -4.96 8.01
C CYS A 154 -6.02 -5.86 9.25
N THR A 155 -7.16 -6.52 9.42
CA THR A 155 -7.34 -7.55 10.46
C THR A 155 -6.63 -8.87 10.09
N VAL A 156 -6.28 -9.05 8.82
CA VAL A 156 -5.63 -10.26 8.31
C VAL A 156 -4.11 -10.07 8.36
N PRO A 157 -3.37 -10.86 9.17
CA PRO A 157 -1.93 -10.61 9.42
C PRO A 157 -1.05 -10.59 8.18
N TRP A 158 -1.26 -11.53 7.25
CA TRP A 158 -0.44 -11.65 6.04
C TRP A 158 -0.73 -10.58 4.97
N LEU A 159 -1.86 -9.84 5.08
CA LEU A 159 -2.20 -8.72 4.21
C LEU A 159 -1.70 -7.38 4.73
N ARG A 160 -1.20 -7.33 5.97
CA ARG A 160 -0.61 -6.10 6.50
C ARG A 160 0.69 -5.78 5.78
N PRO A 161 0.92 -4.51 5.41
CA PRO A 161 2.21 -4.12 4.90
C PRO A 161 3.31 -4.40 5.94
N PRO A 162 4.52 -4.78 5.51
CA PRO A 162 5.64 -4.93 6.42
C PRO A 162 5.82 -3.63 7.21
N GLN A 163 5.90 -3.71 8.53
CA GLN A 163 6.22 -2.54 9.33
C GLN A 163 7.65 -2.11 9.03
N GLU A 164 7.82 -0.87 8.58
CA GLU A 164 9.15 -0.31 8.44
C GLU A 164 9.81 -0.28 9.82
N PRO A 165 11.03 -0.79 9.94
CA PRO A 165 11.74 -0.75 11.21
C PRO A 165 11.92 0.71 11.62
N THR A 166 11.52 1.03 12.85
CA THR A 166 11.72 2.36 13.40
C THR A 166 13.21 2.72 13.34
N PRO A 167 13.60 3.85 12.73
CA PRO A 167 15.00 4.22 12.66
C PRO A 167 15.59 4.34 14.07
N LEU A 168 16.64 3.60 14.36
CA LEU A 168 17.30 3.67 15.65
C LEU A 168 18.25 4.88 15.66
N PRO A 169 18.21 5.74 16.69
CA PRO A 169 19.03 6.94 16.73
C PRO A 169 20.52 6.60 16.92
N ILE A 170 21.37 7.19 16.10
CA ILE A 170 22.82 7.19 16.31
C ILE A 170 23.13 8.33 17.29
N VAL A 171 23.58 7.99 18.49
CA VAL A 171 23.94 8.97 19.52
C VAL A 171 25.41 9.33 19.37
N CYS A 172 25.69 10.63 19.10
CA CYS A 172 27.04 11.14 18.97
C CYS A 172 27.37 12.10 20.12
N GLN A 173 28.49 11.86 20.81
CA GLN A 173 28.98 12.70 21.87
C GLN A 173 30.30 13.37 21.43
N PRO A 174 30.53 14.68 21.72
CA PRO A 174 31.78 15.33 21.42
C PRO A 174 32.90 14.75 22.27
N LEU A 175 34.04 14.47 21.65
CA LEU A 175 35.28 14.15 22.37
C LEU A 175 35.92 15.46 22.84
N LEU A 176 35.68 15.82 24.08
CA LEU A 176 36.24 17.04 24.68
C LEU A 176 37.63 16.74 25.24
N THR A 177 38.54 17.70 25.10
CA THR A 177 39.81 17.71 25.86
C THR A 177 39.53 18.04 27.32
N SER A 178 40.50 17.82 28.22
CA SER A 178 40.32 18.13 29.64
C SER A 178 39.96 19.60 29.88
N GLU A 179 40.58 20.54 29.15
CA GLU A 179 40.26 21.98 29.22
C GLU A 179 38.85 22.30 28.73
N GLN A 180 38.42 21.63 27.65
CA GLN A 180 37.06 21.78 27.11
C GLN A 180 36.01 21.22 28.05
N MET A 181 36.31 20.10 28.72
CA MET A 181 35.43 19.50 29.71
C MET A 181 35.26 20.40 30.95
N GLU A 182 36.35 21.00 31.46
CA GLU A 182 36.25 21.96 32.57
C GLU A 182 35.43 23.21 32.20
N LYS A 183 35.59 23.70 30.98
CA LYS A 183 34.81 24.85 30.47
C LYS A 183 33.35 24.51 30.33
N TYR A 184 33.04 23.33 29.83
CA TYR A 184 31.68 22.82 29.70
C TYR A 184 31.01 22.67 31.07
N ASN A 185 31.68 22.04 32.02
CA ASN A 185 31.16 21.86 33.38
C ASN A 185 30.92 23.19 34.10
N ARG A 186 31.76 24.20 33.86
CA ARG A 186 31.51 25.56 34.38
C ARG A 186 30.34 26.27 33.75
N SER A 187 30.02 25.95 32.49
CA SER A 187 28.86 26.55 31.78
C SER A 187 27.54 25.90 32.11
N VAL A 188 27.53 24.66 32.61
CA VAL A 188 26.32 23.88 32.98
C VAL A 188 25.90 24.11 34.44
N VAL A 189 26.77 24.70 35.26
CA VAL A 189 26.41 25.12 36.63
C VAL A 189 25.76 26.51 36.55
N ILE A 190 24.50 26.53 36.19
CA ILE A 190 23.60 27.68 36.37
C ILE A 190 22.59 27.29 37.44
N PRO A 191 22.35 28.16 38.43
CA PRO A 191 21.60 27.89 39.65
C PRO A 191 20.14 27.55 39.43
#